data_3d577df67e489ff1409a26b29e5998a8
#
_entry.id   3d577df67e489ff1409a26b29e5998a8
#
_cell.length_a   1.000
_cell.length_b   1.000
_cell.length_c   1.000
_cell.angle_alpha   90.00
_cell.angle_beta   90.00
_cell.angle_gamma   90.00
#
_symmetry.space_group_name_H-M   'P 1'
#
loop_
_entity.id
_entity.type
_entity.pdbx_description
1 polymer ?
#
loop_
_entity_poly.entity_id
_entity_poly.type
_entity_poly.pdbx_seq_one_letter_code
_entity_poly.pdbx_strand_id
1 'polypeptide(L)'
;MDADTTRGRAVDGPAGGFGGHGPGAGRLASTPAEKRAAAKALNDHIEPETRRAGEWADDETGAAVKAFGARDGHGWLTAAALRKAHAAWGDQVRNLMDRLGAEQDALRSTNVVLTGSDVAAGSALRRTSALDLY
;
A
#
# COMPACT_ATOMS: atom_id res chain seq x y z
N MET A 1 -61.62 5.62 -33.99
CA MET A 1 -61.39 4.22 -33.57
C MET A 1 -60.10 4.20 -32.91
N ASP A 2 -60.20 4.36 -31.74
CA ASP A 2 -59.90 3.72 -30.43
C ASP A 2 -58.46 3.95 -30.04
N ALA A 3 -58.24 4.87 -29.21
CA ALA A 3 -58.21 4.87 -27.72
C ALA A 3 -57.58 3.59 -27.15
N ASP A 4 -56.39 3.65 -26.66
CA ASP A 4 -56.18 2.98 -25.38
C ASP A 4 -55.15 3.74 -24.51
N THR A 5 -55.69 4.12 -23.42
CA THR A 5 -55.15 4.76 -22.25
C THR A 5 -54.42 3.71 -21.44
N THR A 6 -53.12 3.82 -21.25
CA THR A 6 -52.46 3.04 -20.24
C THR A 6 -51.81 3.94 -19.21
N ARG A 7 -52.54 4.11 -18.19
CA ARG A 7 -52.34 4.48 -16.81
C ARG A 7 -50.91 4.35 -16.34
N GLY A 8 -50.31 5.50 -16.02
CA GLY A 8 -49.12 5.58 -15.17
C GLY A 8 -49.40 5.00 -13.77
N ARG A 9 -48.61 4.01 -13.41
CA ARG A 9 -48.57 3.49 -12.05
C ARG A 9 -47.46 4.25 -11.31
N ALA A 10 -47.89 5.20 -10.48
CA ALA A 10 -47.05 5.79 -9.48
C ALA A 10 -46.59 4.67 -8.52
N VAL A 11 -45.31 4.44 -8.43
CA VAL A 11 -44.70 3.62 -7.38
C VAL A 11 -44.30 4.59 -6.29
N ASP A 12 -45.12 4.70 -5.28
CA ASP A 12 -44.74 5.25 -3.99
C ASP A 12 -43.63 4.38 -3.40
N GLY A 13 -42.40 4.85 -3.52
CA GLY A 13 -41.28 4.33 -2.77
C GLY A 13 -41.20 5.02 -1.42
N PRO A 14 -41.08 4.28 -0.32
CA PRO A 14 -40.95 4.90 1.00
C PRO A 14 -39.69 5.72 1.08
N ALA A 15 -39.82 6.96 1.52
CA ALA A 15 -38.74 7.82 1.92
C ALA A 15 -37.94 7.14 3.07
N GLY A 16 -36.91 6.37 2.68
CA GLY A 16 -35.92 5.85 3.60
C GLY A 16 -34.97 6.97 3.97
N GLY A 17 -35.16 7.51 5.18
CA GLY A 17 -34.28 8.50 5.76
C GLY A 17 -32.84 7.95 5.86
N PHE A 18 -31.92 8.54 5.11
CA PHE A 18 -30.50 8.38 5.35
C PHE A 18 -30.07 9.25 6.55
N GLY A 19 -30.51 8.86 7.72
CA GLY A 19 -30.12 9.38 9.01
C GLY A 19 -29.35 8.33 9.80
N GLY A 20 -28.26 7.83 9.24
CA GLY A 20 -27.30 6.97 9.91
C GLY A 20 -25.96 7.67 10.01
N HIS A 21 -25.81 8.60 10.94
CA HIS A 21 -24.49 8.97 11.43
C HIS A 21 -23.97 7.79 12.24
N GLY A 22 -23.40 6.79 11.55
CA GLY A 22 -22.59 5.77 12.19
C GLY A 22 -21.40 6.47 12.83
N PRO A 23 -21.05 6.19 14.10
CA PRO A 23 -19.81 6.62 14.72
C PRO A 23 -18.68 5.76 14.13
N GLY A 24 -18.19 6.15 12.97
CA GLY A 24 -17.25 5.34 12.19
C GLY A 24 -16.64 6.10 11.03
N ALA A 25 -16.48 7.42 11.11
CA ALA A 25 -15.40 8.06 10.39
C ALA A 25 -14.12 7.51 11.02
N GLY A 26 -13.70 6.32 10.56
CA GLY A 26 -12.55 5.61 11.06
C GLY A 26 -11.35 6.52 10.96
N ARG A 27 -10.95 7.11 12.09
CA ARG A 27 -9.59 7.56 12.25
C ARG A 27 -8.75 6.34 11.91
N LEU A 28 -8.00 6.42 10.82
CA LEU A 28 -6.92 5.49 10.51
C LEU A 28 -5.84 5.68 11.58
N ALA A 29 -6.16 5.29 12.80
CA ALA A 29 -5.25 5.32 13.93
C ALA A 29 -4.70 3.90 14.06
N SER A 30 -3.43 3.72 13.67
CA SER A 30 -2.72 2.47 13.91
C SER A 30 -2.00 2.53 15.25
N THR A 31 -2.06 1.45 15.99
CA THR A 31 -1.35 1.30 17.27
C THR A 31 0.16 1.13 17.06
N PRO A 32 1.00 1.42 18.06
CA PRO A 32 2.44 1.13 18.00
C PRO A 32 2.76 -0.34 17.72
N ALA A 33 1.90 -1.26 18.14
CA ALA A 33 2.06 -2.70 17.88
C ALA A 33 1.81 -3.03 16.41
N GLU A 34 0.75 -2.46 15.82
CA GLU A 34 0.44 -2.64 14.39
C GLU A 34 1.54 -2.04 13.50
N LYS A 35 2.08 -0.87 13.85
CA LYS A 35 3.21 -0.27 13.12
C LYS A 35 4.47 -1.13 13.15
N ARG A 36 4.78 -1.71 14.30
CA ARG A 36 5.91 -2.66 14.42
C ARG A 36 5.67 -3.94 13.62
N ALA A 37 4.45 -4.46 13.65
CA ALA A 37 4.09 -5.65 12.88
C ALA A 37 4.17 -5.36 11.37
N ALA A 38 3.71 -4.20 10.90
CA ALA A 38 3.83 -3.78 9.52
C ALA A 38 5.29 -3.63 9.09
N ALA A 39 6.12 -2.94 9.87
CA ALA A 39 7.55 -2.79 9.58
C ALA A 39 8.26 -4.15 9.53
N LYS A 40 7.91 -5.07 10.42
CA LYS A 40 8.44 -6.43 10.42
C LYS A 40 8.00 -7.20 9.18
N ALA A 41 6.74 -7.12 8.77
CA ALA A 41 6.23 -7.79 7.58
C ALA A 41 6.91 -7.28 6.29
N LEU A 42 7.17 -5.97 6.19
CA LEU A 42 7.94 -5.39 5.09
C LEU A 42 9.33 -6.01 5.01
N ASN A 43 10.07 -6.05 6.12
CA ASN A 43 11.44 -6.57 6.18
C ASN A 43 11.52 -8.09 5.97
N ASP A 44 10.62 -8.85 6.58
CA ASP A 44 10.75 -10.32 6.64
C ASP A 44 10.15 -11.02 5.42
N HIS A 45 9.20 -10.37 4.74
CA HIS A 45 8.44 -10.98 3.64
C HIS A 45 8.50 -10.16 2.36
N ILE A 46 8.07 -8.90 2.39
CA ILE A 46 7.84 -8.13 1.16
C ILE A 46 9.14 -7.81 0.45
N GLU A 47 10.15 -7.32 1.16
CA GLU A 47 11.45 -7.01 0.54
C GLU A 47 12.16 -8.24 -0.03
N PRO A 48 12.31 -9.37 0.70
CA PRO A 48 12.95 -10.56 0.17
C PRO A 48 12.21 -11.18 -1.01
N GLU A 49 10.88 -11.21 -0.96
CA GLU A 49 10.07 -11.76 -2.06
C GLU A 49 10.12 -10.88 -3.29
N THR A 50 10.09 -9.55 -3.15
CA THR A 50 10.23 -8.60 -4.25
C THR A 50 11.60 -8.73 -4.91
N ARG A 51 12.67 -8.88 -4.11
CA ARG A 51 14.03 -9.10 -4.63
C ARG A 51 14.13 -10.40 -5.41
N ARG A 52 13.61 -11.50 -4.84
CA ARG A 52 13.60 -12.81 -5.51
C ARG A 52 12.81 -12.81 -6.82
N ALA A 53 11.65 -12.14 -6.83
CA ALA A 53 10.88 -11.96 -8.05
C ALA A 53 11.66 -11.17 -9.11
N GLY A 54 12.43 -10.16 -8.69
CA GLY A 54 13.33 -9.41 -9.54
C GLY A 54 14.42 -10.28 -10.17
N GLU A 55 15.12 -11.04 -9.36
CA GLU A 55 16.19 -11.96 -9.81
C GLU A 55 15.66 -13.01 -10.80
N TRP A 56 14.52 -13.59 -10.52
CA TRP A 56 13.89 -14.55 -11.44
C TRP A 56 13.53 -13.91 -12.78
N ALA A 57 12.99 -12.70 -12.76
CA ALA A 57 12.65 -11.98 -13.99
C ALA A 57 13.92 -11.58 -14.79
N ASP A 58 15.05 -11.32 -14.13
CA ASP A 58 16.36 -11.07 -14.78
C ASP A 58 16.82 -12.30 -15.57
N ASP A 59 16.78 -13.48 -14.96
CA ASP A 59 17.21 -14.73 -15.57
C ASP A 59 16.35 -15.10 -16.78
N GLU A 60 15.04 -15.07 -16.64
CA GLU A 60 14.08 -15.43 -17.71
C GLU A 60 14.16 -14.42 -18.87
N THR A 61 14.25 -13.13 -18.59
CA THR A 61 14.37 -12.11 -19.62
C THR A 61 15.73 -12.21 -20.31
N GLY A 62 16.80 -12.48 -19.56
CA GLY A 62 18.12 -12.71 -20.12
C GLY A 62 18.16 -13.90 -21.10
N ALA A 63 17.49 -14.99 -20.76
CA ALA A 63 17.34 -16.15 -21.62
C ALA A 63 16.54 -15.82 -22.90
N ALA A 64 15.42 -15.10 -22.76
CA ALA A 64 14.62 -14.67 -23.90
C ALA A 64 15.39 -13.73 -24.83
N VAL A 65 16.14 -12.76 -24.30
CA VAL A 65 16.98 -11.86 -25.09
C VAL A 65 18.02 -12.63 -25.90
N LYS A 66 18.67 -13.64 -25.30
CA LYS A 66 19.61 -14.51 -26.01
C LYS A 66 18.93 -15.32 -27.12
N ALA A 67 17.76 -15.88 -26.82
CA ALA A 67 17.01 -16.66 -27.81
C ALA A 67 16.60 -15.84 -29.02
N PHE A 68 16.16 -14.60 -28.84
CA PHE A 68 15.81 -13.69 -29.92
C PHE A 68 17.06 -13.15 -30.66
N GLY A 69 18.17 -12.92 -29.95
CA GLY A 69 19.41 -12.45 -30.54
C GLY A 69 20.10 -13.43 -31.46
N ALA A 70 19.87 -14.74 -31.28
CA ALA A 70 20.52 -15.81 -32.05
C ALA A 70 19.79 -16.18 -33.36
N ARG A 71 18.60 -15.67 -33.59
CA ARG A 71 17.76 -16.02 -34.77
C ARG A 71 17.66 -14.82 -35.71
N ASP A 72 18.13 -15.06 -36.96
CA ASP A 72 17.86 -14.34 -38.20
C ASP A 72 17.38 -12.88 -38.13
N GLY A 73 17.93 -12.08 -38.93
CA GLY A 73 17.74 -10.69 -39.43
C GLY A 73 16.79 -9.72 -38.72
N HIS A 74 15.74 -10.16 -38.04
CA HIS A 74 14.76 -9.30 -37.37
C HIS A 74 14.68 -9.50 -35.84
N GLY A 75 15.21 -10.58 -35.31
CA GLY A 75 15.19 -10.88 -33.87
C GLY A 75 15.95 -9.87 -33.00
N TRP A 76 16.93 -9.19 -33.57
CA TRP A 76 17.73 -8.19 -32.88
C TRP A 76 16.92 -6.95 -32.41
N LEU A 77 15.90 -6.55 -33.16
CA LEU A 77 14.99 -5.45 -32.75
C LEU A 77 14.20 -5.84 -31.51
N THR A 78 13.64 -7.05 -31.52
CA THR A 78 12.89 -7.58 -30.37
C THR A 78 13.80 -7.77 -29.17
N ALA A 79 14.98 -8.31 -29.33
CA ALA A 79 15.98 -8.45 -28.28
C ALA A 79 16.40 -7.10 -27.68
N ALA A 80 16.57 -6.09 -28.54
CA ALA A 80 16.92 -4.73 -28.10
C ALA A 80 15.76 -4.06 -27.33
N ALA A 81 14.53 -4.20 -27.83
CA ALA A 81 13.33 -3.68 -27.17
C ALA A 81 13.11 -4.35 -25.81
N LEU A 82 13.28 -5.68 -25.75
CA LEU A 82 13.14 -6.45 -24.52
C LEU A 82 14.18 -6.05 -23.46
N ARG A 83 15.44 -5.89 -23.86
CA ARG A 83 16.49 -5.38 -22.97
C ARG A 83 16.18 -4.00 -22.41
N LYS A 84 15.69 -3.08 -23.27
CA LYS A 84 15.31 -1.73 -22.83
C LYS A 84 14.14 -1.74 -21.86
N ALA A 85 13.11 -2.53 -22.15
CA ALA A 85 11.95 -2.68 -21.26
C ALA A 85 12.35 -3.28 -19.90
N HIS A 86 13.24 -4.29 -19.95
CA HIS A 86 13.76 -4.95 -18.75
C HIS A 86 14.61 -4.02 -17.90
N ALA A 87 15.48 -3.21 -18.51
CA ALA A 87 16.25 -2.20 -17.78
C ALA A 87 15.33 -1.18 -17.09
N ALA A 88 14.31 -0.67 -17.79
CA ALA A 88 13.33 0.24 -17.20
C ALA A 88 12.55 -0.41 -16.05
N TRP A 89 12.19 -1.68 -16.18
CA TRP A 89 11.56 -2.44 -15.11
C TRP A 89 12.49 -2.61 -13.91
N GLY A 90 13.75 -2.92 -14.10
CA GLY A 90 14.76 -3.00 -13.04
C GLY A 90 14.92 -1.69 -12.27
N ASP A 91 14.86 -0.53 -12.97
CA ASP A 91 14.84 0.78 -12.31
C ASP A 91 13.57 0.98 -11.46
N GLN A 92 12.42 0.53 -11.94
CA GLN A 92 11.16 0.60 -11.19
C GLN A 92 11.20 -0.28 -9.94
N VAL A 93 11.77 -1.49 -10.02
CA VAL A 93 11.94 -2.39 -8.87
C VAL A 93 12.87 -1.75 -7.83
N ARG A 94 13.99 -1.16 -8.25
CA ARG A 94 14.87 -0.43 -7.33
C ARG A 94 14.14 0.70 -6.62
N ASN A 95 13.43 1.55 -7.36
CA ASN A 95 12.63 2.62 -6.79
C ASN A 95 11.57 2.11 -5.80
N LEU A 96 10.95 0.97 -6.08
CA LEU A 96 10.00 0.34 -5.17
C LEU A 96 10.70 -0.11 -3.87
N MET A 97 11.86 -0.75 -3.97
CA MET A 97 12.64 -1.19 -2.80
C MET A 97 13.06 -0.01 -1.93
N ASP A 98 13.52 1.09 -2.55
CA ASP A 98 13.90 2.32 -1.83
C ASP A 98 12.70 2.92 -1.07
N ARG A 99 11.52 2.92 -1.71
CA ARG A 99 10.28 3.38 -1.06
C ARG A 99 9.87 2.50 0.10
N LEU A 100 9.92 1.17 -0.07
CA LEU A 100 9.61 0.22 1.00
C LEU A 100 10.55 0.41 2.20
N GLY A 101 11.84 0.60 1.97
CA GLY A 101 12.82 0.92 3.00
C GLY A 101 12.48 2.23 3.73
N ALA A 102 12.19 3.29 2.99
CA ALA A 102 11.81 4.58 3.57
C ALA A 102 10.50 4.49 4.39
N GLU A 103 9.51 3.75 3.92
CA GLU A 103 8.25 3.52 4.65
C GLU A 103 8.49 2.72 5.93
N GLN A 104 9.36 1.72 5.90
CA GLN A 104 9.76 0.95 7.08
C GLN A 104 10.42 1.85 8.14
N ASP A 105 11.33 2.72 7.73
CA ASP A 105 12.01 3.66 8.63
C ASP A 105 11.03 4.71 9.18
N ALA A 106 10.09 5.19 8.38
CA ALA A 106 9.03 6.08 8.83
C ALA A 106 8.11 5.42 9.87
N LEU A 107 7.75 4.15 9.68
CA LEU A 107 6.98 3.39 10.66
C LEU A 107 7.72 3.21 11.98
N ARG A 108 9.02 2.92 11.92
CA ARG A 108 9.88 2.80 13.11
C ARG A 108 10.01 4.12 13.87
N SER A 109 10.30 5.20 13.15
CA SER A 109 10.48 6.53 13.76
C SER A 109 9.19 7.06 14.38
N THR A 110 8.06 6.90 13.71
CA THR A 110 6.74 7.27 14.25
C THR A 110 6.43 6.50 15.54
N ASN A 111 6.81 5.22 15.61
CA ASN A 111 6.61 4.43 16.82
C ASN A 111 7.45 4.97 18.00
N VAL A 112 8.70 5.40 17.76
CA VAL A 112 9.57 5.99 18.77
C VAL A 112 8.98 7.31 19.31
N VAL A 113 8.53 8.19 18.41
CA VAL A 113 7.93 9.48 18.78
C VAL A 113 6.67 9.29 19.62
N LEU A 114 5.78 8.38 19.24
CA LEU A 114 4.55 8.12 19.99
C LEU A 114 4.85 7.55 21.39
N THR A 115 5.76 6.58 21.48
CA THR A 115 6.17 6.01 22.78
C THR A 115 6.79 7.07 23.68
N GLY A 116 7.62 7.95 23.13
CA GLY A 116 8.21 9.06 23.87
C GLY A 116 7.17 10.06 24.38
N SER A 117 6.20 10.40 23.55
CA SER A 117 5.09 11.30 23.92
C SER A 117 4.22 10.71 25.04
N ASP A 118 3.90 9.42 24.95
CA ASP A 118 3.10 8.72 25.96
C ASP A 118 3.82 8.69 27.32
N VAL A 119 5.12 8.44 27.33
CA VAL A 119 5.94 8.45 28.56
C VAL A 119 6.01 9.87 29.16
N ALA A 120 6.17 10.90 28.33
CA ALA A 120 6.18 12.29 28.76
C ALA A 120 4.83 12.72 29.35
N ALA A 121 3.72 12.39 28.67
CA ALA A 121 2.36 12.64 29.16
C ALA A 121 2.08 11.92 30.49
N GLY A 122 2.43 10.64 30.58
CA GLY A 122 2.26 9.86 31.81
C GLY A 122 3.10 10.39 33.00
N SER A 123 4.28 10.94 32.72
CA SER A 123 5.12 11.58 33.74
C SER A 123 4.58 12.95 34.19
N ALA A 124 3.99 13.70 33.28
CA ALA A 124 3.33 14.97 33.59
C ALA A 124 2.09 14.77 34.46
N LEU A 125 1.25 13.76 34.13
CA LEU A 125 0.07 13.40 34.91
C LEU A 125 0.42 12.96 36.33
N ARG A 126 1.48 12.19 36.51
CA ARG A 126 1.95 11.77 37.83
C ARG A 126 2.44 12.94 38.70
N ARG A 127 3.04 13.98 38.08
CA ARG A 127 3.47 15.17 38.80
C ARG A 127 2.30 16.03 39.25
N THR A 128 1.26 16.19 38.45
CA THR A 128 0.04 16.93 38.83
C THR A 128 -0.74 16.17 39.90
N SER A 129 -0.83 14.86 39.85
CA SER A 129 -1.51 14.05 40.86
C SER A 129 -0.81 14.07 42.23
N ALA A 130 0.49 14.31 42.29
CA ALA A 130 1.22 14.46 43.57
C ALA A 130 0.97 15.79 44.28
N LEU A 131 0.43 16.81 43.57
CA LEU A 131 0.11 18.12 44.14
C LEU A 131 -1.29 18.16 44.80
N ASP A 132 -2.16 17.23 44.49
CA ASP A 132 -3.52 17.12 45.08
C ASP A 132 -3.55 16.45 46.46
N LEU A 133 -2.39 16.08 47.02
CA LEU A 133 -2.25 15.39 48.32
C LEU A 133 -1.90 16.33 49.46
N TYR A 134 -1.96 17.65 49.26
CA TYR A 134 -1.83 18.71 50.29
C TYR A 134 -3.07 19.59 50.23
#